data_e3071719a7ebcff1fbed371b31e4353a
#
_entry.id   e3071719a7ebcff1fbed371b31e4353a
#
_cell.length_a   1.000
_cell.length_b   1.000
_cell.length_c   1.000
_cell.angle_alpha   90.00
_cell.angle_beta   90.00
_cell.angle_gamma   90.00
#
_symmetry.space_group_name_H-M   'P 1'
#
loop_
_entity.id
_entity.type
_entity.pdbx_description
1 polymer ?
#
loop_
_entity_poly.entity_id
_entity_poly.type
_entity_poly.pdbx_seq_one_letter_code
_entity_poly.pdbx_strand_id
1 'polypeptide(L)'
;MGKIIKVSGPLVVADGMADASMADVVRVGPQHLIGEILNMTGDRASIQVYEETSGLGPGAEVVTTGAPLSVELGPGLIENIYDGIQRPLEEIVRRVGANITRGIQVPPLDREKLWAFTPTAAAGDAVTGGDVLGTVPETASVLHKIMVPVGVSGTVEWVAEAGQYSITQPIARLRTADGAVRELTMVQRWPVRVGRPYKKKFPPETPLQSGQRVIDTMFPIAKGGTAAVPGPFGSGKTVVQHQLAKWSDVDIVVYIGCGERGNEMTDVLREFPGLTDPRTGESLMKRTVLIANTSDMPVAAREASVYTGITIAEYFRDMGYDVAVIAASTSRWAEALREMSGRLEEMPGEEGYPAYLASRLAQFYERAGVVQCMGTEERSGSLTAVGAVSPPGGDLSEPVAQATMRIVKVFWSLDASLAYRRHFPAINWLNSYSLYLDAVTPWFDEHMGPDFMKNRNRAMHLLQEENELNEIVQLVGKDSLSPKDQLTLEIARMLREDFLQQNAFMDVDAYSSFDRQMRLLALILHYETLCRDAINKGAALPALFAIPARERLGWAKYAAAEEYAANYQQVHAEMDGQIADLVKKAGEDA
;
A
#
# COMPACT_ATOMS: atom_id res chain seq x y z
N MET A 1 -23.13 6.25 -33.91
CA MET A 1 -22.01 5.42 -34.41
C MET A 1 -21.00 6.30 -35.09
N GLY A 2 -19.81 6.36 -34.55
CA GLY A 2 -18.72 7.13 -35.11
C GLY A 2 -17.85 6.34 -36.08
N LYS A 3 -16.98 7.05 -36.79
CA LYS A 3 -15.99 6.47 -37.69
C LYS A 3 -14.61 7.02 -37.38
N ILE A 4 -13.61 6.14 -37.40
CA ILE A 4 -12.21 6.53 -37.22
C ILE A 4 -11.78 7.44 -38.37
N ILE A 5 -11.14 8.55 -38.04
CA ILE A 5 -10.52 9.49 -38.99
C ILE A 5 -8.99 9.55 -38.87
N LYS A 6 -8.44 9.23 -37.68
CA LYS A 6 -7.00 9.22 -37.42
C LYS A 6 -6.65 8.13 -36.41
N VAL A 7 -5.53 7.44 -36.63
CA VAL A 7 -4.92 6.51 -35.67
C VAL A 7 -3.48 6.92 -35.42
N SER A 8 -3.09 7.12 -34.17
CA SER A 8 -1.73 7.50 -33.75
C SER A 8 -1.33 6.69 -32.52
N GLY A 9 -0.82 5.48 -32.73
CA GLY A 9 -0.58 4.53 -31.65
C GLY A 9 -1.89 4.23 -30.91
N PRO A 10 -1.92 4.25 -29.56
CA PRO A 10 -3.13 3.99 -28.79
C PRO A 10 -4.19 5.11 -28.89
N LEU A 11 -3.85 6.27 -29.48
CA LEU A 11 -4.80 7.36 -29.68
C LEU A 11 -5.53 7.20 -31.01
N VAL A 12 -6.85 7.15 -30.96
CA VAL A 12 -7.75 7.09 -32.11
C VAL A 12 -8.65 8.33 -32.08
N VAL A 13 -8.82 8.99 -33.22
CA VAL A 13 -9.80 10.08 -33.35
C VAL A 13 -10.95 9.58 -34.22
N ALA A 14 -12.15 9.71 -33.70
CA ALA A 14 -13.39 9.35 -34.40
C ALA A 14 -14.29 10.56 -34.58
N ASP A 15 -15.00 10.58 -35.70
CA ASP A 15 -16.01 11.59 -36.08
C ASP A 15 -17.41 10.98 -35.96
N GLY A 16 -18.44 11.80 -35.80
CA GLY A 16 -19.82 11.32 -35.66
C GLY A 16 -20.16 10.75 -34.29
N MET A 17 -19.52 11.23 -33.24
CA MET A 17 -19.68 10.77 -31.84
C MET A 17 -20.58 11.67 -31.00
N ALA A 18 -21.56 12.37 -31.61
CA ALA A 18 -22.44 13.33 -30.93
C ALA A 18 -23.31 12.69 -29.81
N ASP A 19 -23.48 11.39 -29.82
CA ASP A 19 -24.20 10.60 -28.82
C ASP A 19 -23.34 10.11 -27.63
N ALA A 20 -22.06 10.45 -27.63
CA ALA A 20 -21.11 10.02 -26.61
C ALA A 20 -20.77 11.17 -25.64
N SER A 21 -20.28 10.81 -24.46
CA SER A 21 -19.81 11.73 -23.43
C SER A 21 -18.32 11.51 -23.10
N MET A 22 -17.70 12.52 -22.52
CA MET A 22 -16.34 12.38 -21.98
C MET A 22 -16.29 11.26 -20.96
N ALA A 23 -15.21 10.49 -20.99
CA ALA A 23 -14.96 9.31 -20.18
C ALA A 23 -15.83 8.08 -20.51
N ASP A 24 -16.70 8.14 -21.53
CA ASP A 24 -17.41 6.94 -21.98
C ASP A 24 -16.44 5.90 -22.53
N VAL A 25 -16.69 4.64 -22.16
CA VAL A 25 -16.05 3.50 -22.80
C VAL A 25 -16.64 3.29 -24.18
N VAL A 26 -15.78 3.06 -25.16
CA VAL A 26 -16.15 2.79 -26.54
C VAL A 26 -15.60 1.46 -27.04
N ARG A 27 -16.23 0.92 -28.06
CA ARG A 27 -15.77 -0.26 -28.81
C ARG A 27 -15.23 0.21 -30.17
N VAL A 28 -13.96 -0.06 -30.43
CA VAL A 28 -13.21 0.49 -31.55
C VAL A 28 -12.90 -0.60 -32.58
N GLY A 29 -13.33 -0.39 -33.80
CA GLY A 29 -13.05 -1.25 -34.94
C GLY A 29 -13.71 -2.63 -34.92
N PRO A 30 -13.39 -3.48 -35.89
CA PRO A 30 -14.04 -4.78 -36.08
C PRO A 30 -13.75 -5.80 -34.97
N GLN A 31 -12.69 -5.58 -34.21
CA GLN A 31 -12.31 -6.41 -33.05
C GLN A 31 -12.94 -5.92 -31.73
N HIS A 32 -13.70 -4.82 -31.78
CA HIS A 32 -14.36 -4.22 -30.61
C HIS A 32 -13.37 -3.91 -29.46
N LEU A 33 -12.19 -3.36 -29.81
CA LEU A 33 -11.17 -2.99 -28.84
C LEU A 33 -11.75 -2.00 -27.82
N ILE A 34 -11.36 -2.14 -26.57
CA ILE A 34 -11.84 -1.27 -25.51
C ILE A 34 -11.07 0.04 -25.57
N GLY A 35 -11.78 1.17 -25.59
CA GLY A 35 -11.22 2.52 -25.50
C GLY A 35 -12.04 3.41 -24.59
N GLU A 36 -11.49 4.54 -24.20
CA GLU A 36 -12.13 5.57 -23.39
C GLU A 36 -12.00 6.93 -24.10
N ILE A 37 -13.05 7.71 -24.07
CA ILE A 37 -13.04 9.08 -24.63
C ILE A 37 -12.32 10.02 -23.67
N LEU A 38 -11.19 10.57 -24.10
CA LEU A 38 -10.40 11.52 -23.31
C LEU A 38 -10.81 12.97 -23.55
N ASN A 39 -11.21 13.30 -24.78
CA ASN A 39 -11.59 14.65 -25.16
C ASN A 39 -12.64 14.64 -26.26
N MET A 40 -13.51 15.65 -26.25
CA MET A 40 -14.55 15.88 -27.26
C MET A 40 -14.41 17.29 -27.83
N THR A 41 -14.44 17.39 -29.16
CA THR A 41 -14.46 18.67 -29.88
C THR A 41 -15.58 18.63 -30.91
N GLY A 42 -16.74 19.17 -30.55
CA GLY A 42 -17.96 19.00 -31.33
C GLY A 42 -18.41 17.54 -31.30
N ASP A 43 -18.53 16.91 -32.47
CA ASP A 43 -18.86 15.50 -32.63
C ASP A 43 -17.62 14.58 -32.79
N ARG A 44 -16.41 15.16 -32.65
CA ARG A 44 -15.15 14.42 -32.67
C ARG A 44 -14.73 13.99 -31.28
N ALA A 45 -14.39 12.71 -31.15
CA ALA A 45 -13.85 12.13 -29.94
C ALA A 45 -12.37 11.74 -30.11
N SER A 46 -11.52 12.17 -29.18
CA SER A 46 -10.18 11.62 -29.00
C SER A 46 -10.27 10.45 -28.04
N ILE A 47 -9.96 9.26 -28.51
CA ILE A 47 -10.18 7.99 -27.83
C ILE A 47 -8.84 7.36 -27.54
N GLN A 48 -8.62 6.96 -26.30
CA GLN A 48 -7.50 6.15 -25.90
C GLN A 48 -7.91 4.67 -25.89
N VAL A 49 -7.23 3.86 -26.68
CA VAL A 49 -7.49 2.43 -26.76
C VAL A 49 -6.61 1.69 -25.75
N TYR A 50 -7.19 0.81 -24.97
CA TYR A 50 -6.52 0.02 -23.93
C TYR A 50 -5.76 -1.20 -24.46
N GLU A 51 -5.83 -1.42 -25.76
CA GLU A 51 -5.21 -2.54 -26.46
C GLU A 51 -4.38 -2.02 -27.63
N GLU A 52 -3.60 -2.90 -28.25
CA GLU A 52 -2.81 -2.56 -29.42
C GLU A 52 -3.71 -2.25 -30.62
N THR A 53 -3.44 -1.12 -31.29
CA THR A 53 -4.25 -0.58 -32.38
C THR A 53 -3.77 -0.97 -33.79
N SER A 54 -2.73 -1.81 -33.90
CA SER A 54 -2.19 -2.26 -35.19
C SER A 54 -3.30 -2.86 -36.06
N GLY A 55 -3.39 -2.39 -37.30
CA GLY A 55 -4.43 -2.82 -38.26
C GLY A 55 -5.75 -2.04 -38.18
N LEU A 56 -5.92 -1.10 -37.22
CA LEU A 56 -7.00 -0.13 -37.28
C LEU A 56 -6.68 0.95 -38.33
N GLY A 57 -7.71 1.43 -39.00
CA GLY A 57 -7.56 2.51 -40.00
C GLY A 57 -8.81 3.36 -40.11
N PRO A 58 -8.70 4.48 -40.88
CA PRO A 58 -9.83 5.36 -41.14
C PRO A 58 -11.03 4.61 -41.73
N GLY A 59 -12.23 4.98 -41.29
CA GLY A 59 -13.50 4.38 -41.72
C GLY A 59 -13.98 3.22 -40.85
N ALA A 60 -13.14 2.66 -39.94
CA ALA A 60 -13.59 1.65 -38.99
C ALA A 60 -14.59 2.25 -37.99
N GLU A 61 -15.54 1.44 -37.53
CA GLU A 61 -16.62 1.87 -36.65
C GLU A 61 -16.16 2.08 -35.20
N VAL A 62 -16.78 3.06 -34.54
CA VAL A 62 -16.65 3.28 -33.10
C VAL A 62 -18.04 3.37 -32.48
N VAL A 63 -18.29 2.59 -31.46
CA VAL A 63 -19.58 2.52 -30.76
C VAL A 63 -19.40 2.88 -29.28
N THR A 64 -20.15 3.87 -28.79
CA THR A 64 -20.17 4.17 -27.36
C THR A 64 -20.96 3.14 -26.58
N THR A 65 -20.54 2.87 -25.35
CA THR A 65 -21.30 2.08 -24.39
C THR A 65 -22.24 2.94 -23.54
N GLY A 66 -22.10 4.27 -23.61
CA GLY A 66 -22.86 5.22 -22.78
C GLY A 66 -22.53 5.13 -21.28
N ALA A 67 -21.40 4.54 -20.92
CA ALA A 67 -20.98 4.41 -19.53
C ALA A 67 -19.45 4.55 -19.40
N PRO A 68 -18.97 5.14 -18.30
CA PRO A 68 -17.53 5.29 -18.05
C PRO A 68 -16.87 3.94 -17.71
N LEU A 69 -15.53 3.91 -17.76
CA LEU A 69 -14.74 2.76 -17.31
C LEU A 69 -15.11 2.42 -15.87
N SER A 70 -15.65 1.23 -15.69
CA SER A 70 -16.18 0.78 -14.40
C SER A 70 -15.66 -0.60 -14.07
N VAL A 71 -15.48 -0.87 -12.79
CA VAL A 71 -15.15 -2.19 -12.25
C VAL A 71 -16.41 -2.90 -11.75
N GLU A 72 -16.40 -4.21 -11.82
CA GLU A 72 -17.39 -5.07 -11.19
C GLU A 72 -16.93 -5.42 -9.78
N LEU A 73 -17.82 -5.22 -8.83
CA LEU A 73 -17.58 -5.36 -7.40
C LEU A 73 -18.55 -6.41 -6.84
N GLY A 74 -18.00 -7.49 -6.31
CA GLY A 74 -18.77 -8.62 -5.80
C GLY A 74 -17.87 -9.77 -5.34
N PRO A 75 -18.45 -10.88 -4.85
CA PRO A 75 -17.68 -12.08 -4.47
C PRO A 75 -16.86 -12.63 -5.64
N GLY A 76 -15.61 -13.02 -5.37
CA GLY A 76 -14.66 -13.52 -6.35
C GLY A 76 -13.57 -12.51 -6.74
N LEU A 77 -13.50 -11.35 -6.06
CA LEU A 77 -12.40 -10.39 -6.20
C LEU A 77 -11.11 -10.89 -5.55
N ILE A 78 -11.22 -11.46 -4.35
CA ILE A 78 -10.07 -12.00 -3.60
C ILE A 78 -9.47 -13.21 -4.33
N GLU A 79 -8.17 -13.38 -4.22
CA GLU A 79 -7.34 -14.39 -4.90
C GLU A 79 -7.21 -14.18 -6.42
N ASN A 80 -7.86 -13.18 -6.97
CA ASN A 80 -7.84 -12.95 -8.41
C ASN A 80 -6.67 -12.04 -8.83
N ILE A 81 -6.22 -12.27 -10.07
CA ILE A 81 -5.17 -11.49 -10.73
C ILE A 81 -5.78 -10.84 -11.96
N TYR A 82 -5.86 -9.51 -11.92
CA TYR A 82 -6.45 -8.70 -12.99
C TYR A 82 -5.38 -7.93 -13.76
N ASP A 83 -5.70 -7.56 -14.99
CA ASP A 83 -4.98 -6.49 -15.69
C ASP A 83 -5.50 -5.10 -15.29
N GLY A 84 -4.96 -4.04 -15.92
CA GLY A 84 -5.30 -2.66 -15.60
C GLY A 84 -6.76 -2.26 -15.80
N ILE A 85 -7.55 -3.02 -16.55
CA ILE A 85 -8.98 -2.79 -16.81
C ILE A 85 -9.88 -3.91 -16.27
N GLN A 86 -9.39 -4.61 -15.26
CA GLN A 86 -10.09 -5.70 -14.57
C GLN A 86 -10.41 -6.93 -15.44
N ARG A 87 -9.57 -7.28 -16.42
CA ARG A 87 -9.68 -8.59 -17.10
C ARG A 87 -8.94 -9.64 -16.26
N PRO A 88 -9.57 -10.77 -15.89
CA PRO A 88 -8.94 -11.82 -15.09
C PRO A 88 -7.91 -12.59 -15.93
N LEU A 89 -6.63 -12.48 -15.57
CA LEU A 89 -5.52 -12.99 -16.36
C LEU A 89 -5.52 -14.52 -16.44
N GLU A 90 -5.84 -15.23 -15.37
CA GLU A 90 -5.92 -16.69 -15.37
C GLU A 90 -6.98 -17.23 -16.31
N GLU A 91 -8.13 -16.55 -16.36
CA GLU A 91 -9.21 -16.96 -17.28
C GLU A 91 -8.85 -16.65 -18.73
N ILE A 92 -8.13 -15.55 -18.98
CA ILE A 92 -7.60 -15.26 -20.33
C ILE A 92 -6.63 -16.38 -20.76
N VAL A 93 -5.70 -16.76 -19.88
CA VAL A 93 -4.73 -17.84 -20.16
C VAL A 93 -5.46 -19.17 -20.47
N ARG A 94 -6.51 -19.47 -19.72
CA ARG A 94 -7.32 -20.70 -19.98
C ARG A 94 -8.00 -20.68 -21.36
N ARG A 95 -8.45 -19.50 -21.84
CA ARG A 95 -9.19 -19.38 -23.11
C ARG A 95 -8.30 -19.29 -24.34
N VAL A 96 -7.22 -18.53 -24.26
CA VAL A 96 -6.40 -18.17 -25.44
C VAL A 96 -4.92 -18.52 -25.30
N GLY A 97 -4.49 -19.08 -24.18
CA GLY A 97 -3.09 -19.42 -23.92
C GLY A 97 -2.29 -18.24 -23.38
N ALA A 98 -0.96 -18.33 -23.46
CA ALA A 98 -0.03 -17.40 -22.80
C ALA A 98 -0.04 -15.98 -23.37
N ASN A 99 -0.58 -15.76 -24.57
CA ASN A 99 -0.62 -14.45 -25.20
C ASN A 99 -2.03 -13.86 -25.15
N ILE A 100 -2.15 -12.64 -24.64
CA ILE A 100 -3.43 -11.92 -24.61
C ILE A 100 -3.82 -11.55 -26.05
N THR A 101 -4.94 -12.10 -26.52
CA THR A 101 -5.49 -11.81 -27.85
C THR A 101 -6.29 -10.51 -27.78
N ARG A 102 -6.11 -9.64 -28.77
CA ARG A 102 -6.83 -8.37 -28.89
C ARG A 102 -8.34 -8.59 -29.00
N GLY A 103 -9.12 -7.73 -28.35
CA GLY A 103 -10.58 -7.78 -28.35
C GLY A 103 -11.18 -8.92 -27.52
N ILE A 104 -10.35 -9.67 -26.76
CA ILE A 104 -10.87 -10.71 -25.87
C ILE A 104 -11.75 -10.08 -24.79
N GLN A 105 -12.96 -10.60 -24.67
CA GLN A 105 -13.92 -10.21 -23.64
C GLN A 105 -14.10 -11.37 -22.66
N VAL A 106 -13.72 -11.11 -21.42
CA VAL A 106 -13.86 -12.04 -20.31
C VAL A 106 -14.56 -11.31 -19.17
N PRO A 107 -15.64 -11.87 -18.59
CA PRO A 107 -16.26 -11.29 -17.42
C PRO A 107 -15.24 -11.13 -16.28
N PRO A 108 -15.20 -9.99 -15.61
CA PRO A 108 -14.28 -9.76 -14.51
C PRO A 108 -14.45 -10.73 -13.34
N LEU A 109 -15.69 -11.16 -13.08
CA LEU A 109 -16.04 -12.10 -12.03
C LEU A 109 -16.66 -13.36 -12.64
N ASP A 110 -16.40 -14.51 -12.01
CA ASP A 110 -16.95 -15.81 -12.44
C ASP A 110 -18.48 -15.82 -12.28
N ARG A 111 -19.20 -16.05 -13.39
CA ARG A 111 -20.67 -16.06 -13.43
C ARG A 111 -21.26 -17.42 -13.03
N GLU A 112 -20.47 -18.48 -13.07
CA GLU A 112 -20.94 -19.85 -12.85
C GLU A 112 -20.69 -20.30 -11.41
N LYS A 113 -19.69 -19.74 -10.75
CA LYS A 113 -19.36 -20.06 -9.35
C LYS A 113 -20.53 -19.75 -8.44
N LEU A 114 -20.91 -20.73 -7.63
CA LEU A 114 -21.95 -20.60 -6.61
C LEU A 114 -21.33 -20.17 -5.28
N TRP A 115 -22.02 -19.25 -4.61
CA TRP A 115 -21.62 -18.68 -3.35
C TRP A 115 -22.67 -18.92 -2.28
N ALA A 116 -22.26 -19.29 -1.08
CA ALA A 116 -23.13 -19.50 0.07
C ALA A 116 -23.63 -18.16 0.61
N PHE A 117 -24.77 -17.70 0.16
CA PHE A 117 -25.40 -16.47 0.60
C PHE A 117 -26.20 -16.70 1.87
N THR A 118 -26.03 -15.82 2.87
CA THR A 118 -26.82 -15.80 4.11
C THR A 118 -27.45 -14.40 4.24
N PRO A 119 -28.80 -14.27 4.20
CA PRO A 119 -29.45 -12.99 4.34
C PRO A 119 -29.28 -12.40 5.73
N THR A 120 -29.13 -11.09 5.82
CA THR A 120 -29.13 -10.30 7.06
C THR A 120 -30.29 -9.32 7.10
N ALA A 121 -30.79 -8.90 5.93
CA ALA A 121 -31.99 -8.09 5.80
C ALA A 121 -33.25 -8.97 5.69
N ALA A 122 -34.40 -8.42 6.06
CA ALA A 122 -35.71 -9.06 5.98
C ALA A 122 -36.68 -8.27 5.11
N ALA A 123 -37.74 -8.95 4.63
CA ALA A 123 -38.81 -8.26 3.92
C ALA A 123 -39.51 -7.25 4.87
N GLY A 124 -39.71 -6.03 4.39
CA GLY A 124 -40.23 -4.90 5.18
C GLY A 124 -39.16 -3.94 5.67
N ASP A 125 -37.88 -4.30 5.65
CA ASP A 125 -36.80 -3.41 6.06
C ASP A 125 -36.64 -2.24 5.09
N ALA A 126 -36.50 -1.04 5.65
CA ALA A 126 -36.11 0.13 4.88
C ALA A 126 -34.58 0.17 4.77
N VAL A 127 -34.07 0.17 3.54
CA VAL A 127 -32.63 0.14 3.26
C VAL A 127 -32.20 1.29 2.35
N THR A 128 -30.96 1.71 2.52
CA THR A 128 -30.30 2.71 1.68
C THR A 128 -28.96 2.22 1.18
N GLY A 129 -28.36 2.95 0.24
CA GLY A 129 -27.05 2.60 -0.31
C GLY A 129 -26.01 2.37 0.78
N GLY A 130 -25.35 1.22 0.74
CA GLY A 130 -24.38 0.77 1.74
C GLY A 130 -24.92 -0.15 2.83
N ASP A 131 -26.24 -0.29 2.99
CA ASP A 131 -26.82 -1.28 3.91
C ASP A 131 -26.52 -2.70 3.44
N VAL A 132 -26.30 -3.61 4.39
CA VAL A 132 -25.95 -5.00 4.12
C VAL A 132 -27.21 -5.84 3.95
N LEU A 133 -27.36 -6.47 2.79
CA LEU A 133 -28.48 -7.38 2.47
C LEU A 133 -28.21 -8.82 2.96
N GLY A 134 -26.96 -9.20 2.97
CA GLY A 134 -26.52 -10.53 3.38
C GLY A 134 -25.02 -10.67 3.26
N THR A 135 -24.50 -11.84 3.59
CA THR A 135 -23.07 -12.13 3.62
C THR A 135 -22.73 -13.39 2.84
N VAL A 136 -21.48 -13.43 2.36
CA VAL A 136 -20.91 -14.58 1.67
C VAL A 136 -19.51 -14.82 2.24
N PRO A 137 -19.20 -16.01 2.80
CA PRO A 137 -17.84 -16.37 3.18
C PRO A 137 -17.01 -16.58 1.90
N GLU A 138 -16.23 -15.57 1.53
CA GLU A 138 -15.39 -15.60 0.33
C GLU A 138 -14.11 -16.39 0.57
N THR A 139 -13.44 -16.13 1.68
CA THR A 139 -12.30 -16.90 2.20
C THR A 139 -12.45 -17.10 3.70
N ALA A 140 -11.53 -17.83 4.33
CA ALA A 140 -11.55 -18.02 5.78
C ALA A 140 -11.43 -16.71 6.58
N SER A 141 -10.73 -15.72 5.99
CA SER A 141 -10.51 -14.41 6.63
C SER A 141 -11.43 -13.30 6.12
N VAL A 142 -12.14 -13.50 5.01
CA VAL A 142 -12.96 -12.46 4.35
C VAL A 142 -14.41 -12.89 4.26
N LEU A 143 -15.25 -12.26 5.08
CA LEU A 143 -16.70 -12.35 4.98
C LEU A 143 -17.20 -11.20 4.09
N HIS A 144 -17.56 -11.53 2.85
CA HIS A 144 -18.03 -10.55 1.88
C HIS A 144 -19.43 -10.07 2.23
N LYS A 145 -19.58 -8.77 2.45
CA LYS A 145 -20.88 -8.13 2.72
C LYS A 145 -21.51 -7.66 1.43
N ILE A 146 -22.67 -8.19 1.11
CA ILE A 146 -23.42 -7.78 -0.09
C ILE A 146 -24.22 -6.53 0.27
N MET A 147 -23.80 -5.40 -0.28
CA MET A 147 -24.34 -4.09 0.07
C MET A 147 -25.32 -3.58 -1.00
N VAL A 148 -26.33 -2.84 -0.56
CA VAL A 148 -27.19 -2.07 -1.45
C VAL A 148 -26.31 -1.08 -2.25
N PRO A 149 -26.42 -1.03 -3.60
CA PRO A 149 -25.66 -0.09 -4.41
C PRO A 149 -25.89 1.36 -3.99
N VAL A 150 -24.84 2.18 -4.08
CA VAL A 150 -24.91 3.61 -3.78
C VAL A 150 -25.94 4.29 -4.66
N GLY A 151 -26.73 5.18 -4.05
CA GLY A 151 -27.83 5.90 -4.75
C GLY A 151 -29.11 5.08 -4.90
N VAL A 152 -29.17 3.87 -4.36
CA VAL A 152 -30.38 3.06 -4.31
C VAL A 152 -30.92 3.07 -2.88
N SER A 153 -32.23 3.29 -2.73
CA SER A 153 -32.93 3.19 -1.46
C SER A 153 -34.35 2.70 -1.68
N GLY A 154 -34.91 2.03 -0.68
CA GLY A 154 -36.29 1.52 -0.76
C GLY A 154 -36.61 0.56 0.38
N THR A 155 -37.75 -0.10 0.25
CA THR A 155 -38.20 -1.13 1.19
C THR A 155 -37.94 -2.51 0.56
N VAL A 156 -37.36 -3.42 1.32
CA VAL A 156 -37.14 -4.80 0.89
C VAL A 156 -38.48 -5.50 0.73
N GLU A 157 -38.83 -5.90 -0.49
CA GLU A 157 -40.04 -6.72 -0.75
C GLU A 157 -39.76 -8.21 -0.58
N TRP A 158 -38.55 -8.61 -0.98
CA TRP A 158 -38.10 -9.98 -0.94
C TRP A 158 -36.58 -10.06 -0.83
N VAL A 159 -36.09 -10.99 -0.07
CA VAL A 159 -34.69 -11.39 0.02
C VAL A 159 -34.59 -12.90 -0.14
N ALA A 160 -33.56 -13.38 -0.81
CA ALA A 160 -33.30 -14.80 -1.01
C ALA A 160 -33.02 -15.49 0.33
N GLU A 161 -33.50 -16.70 0.49
CA GLU A 161 -33.17 -17.56 1.64
C GLU A 161 -31.68 -17.96 1.60
N ALA A 162 -31.16 -18.42 2.76
CA ALA A 162 -29.81 -18.95 2.81
C ALA A 162 -29.64 -20.11 1.82
N GLY A 163 -28.64 -20.02 0.94
CA GLY A 163 -28.46 -20.98 -0.13
C GLY A 163 -27.28 -20.67 -1.04
N GLN A 164 -27.16 -21.44 -2.10
CA GLN A 164 -26.10 -21.28 -3.11
C GLN A 164 -26.63 -20.51 -4.31
N TYR A 165 -26.00 -19.36 -4.60
CA TYR A 165 -26.40 -18.48 -5.70
C TYR A 165 -25.18 -18.06 -6.50
N SER A 166 -25.36 -17.89 -7.81
CA SER A 166 -24.35 -17.20 -8.62
C SER A 166 -24.46 -15.67 -8.40
N ILE A 167 -23.38 -14.96 -8.70
CA ILE A 167 -23.34 -13.51 -8.48
C ILE A 167 -24.34 -12.71 -9.33
N THR A 168 -24.88 -13.29 -10.39
CA THR A 168 -25.85 -12.66 -11.30
C THR A 168 -27.30 -12.99 -10.98
N GLN A 169 -27.56 -13.96 -10.10
CA GLN A 169 -28.91 -14.28 -9.66
C GLN A 169 -29.45 -13.17 -8.74
N PRO A 170 -30.72 -12.78 -8.88
CA PRO A 170 -31.35 -11.87 -7.95
C PRO A 170 -31.33 -12.42 -6.51
N ILE A 171 -30.89 -11.62 -5.56
CA ILE A 171 -30.88 -11.96 -4.12
C ILE A 171 -31.81 -11.10 -3.30
N ALA A 172 -32.26 -9.96 -3.83
CA ALA A 172 -33.24 -9.09 -3.19
C ALA A 172 -34.06 -8.32 -4.22
N ARG A 173 -35.27 -7.90 -3.82
CA ARG A 173 -36.12 -6.97 -4.56
C ARG A 173 -36.46 -5.80 -3.63
N LEU A 174 -36.20 -4.59 -4.12
CA LEU A 174 -36.50 -3.36 -3.41
C LEU A 174 -37.62 -2.63 -4.12
N ARG A 175 -38.61 -2.12 -3.37
CA ARG A 175 -39.55 -1.12 -3.84
C ARG A 175 -39.00 0.26 -3.54
N THR A 176 -38.68 1.00 -4.57
CA THR A 176 -38.16 2.36 -4.49
C THR A 176 -39.29 3.37 -4.22
N ALA A 177 -38.96 4.60 -3.83
CA ALA A 177 -39.94 5.63 -3.45
C ALA A 177 -40.91 6.02 -4.58
N ASP A 178 -40.48 5.86 -5.84
CA ASP A 178 -41.29 6.05 -7.06
C ASP A 178 -42.22 4.87 -7.37
N GLY A 179 -42.19 3.81 -6.55
CA GLY A 179 -43.00 2.61 -6.70
C GLY A 179 -42.43 1.55 -7.64
N ALA A 180 -41.26 1.81 -8.25
CA ALA A 180 -40.61 0.82 -9.10
C ALA A 180 -40.02 -0.32 -8.26
N VAL A 181 -40.00 -1.53 -8.83
CA VAL A 181 -39.35 -2.69 -8.22
C VAL A 181 -37.99 -2.88 -8.86
N ARG A 182 -36.92 -2.89 -8.05
CA ARG A 182 -35.56 -3.09 -8.49
C ARG A 182 -35.01 -4.40 -7.95
N GLU A 183 -34.57 -5.26 -8.85
CA GLU A 183 -33.86 -6.49 -8.50
C GLU A 183 -32.38 -6.17 -8.22
N LEU A 184 -31.85 -6.73 -7.15
CA LEU A 184 -30.44 -6.62 -6.75
C LEU A 184 -29.78 -8.00 -6.80
N THR A 185 -28.54 -7.99 -7.28
CA THR A 185 -27.66 -9.16 -7.34
C THR A 185 -26.45 -8.95 -6.43
N MET A 186 -25.56 -9.92 -6.36
CA MET A 186 -24.31 -9.79 -5.56
C MET A 186 -23.26 -8.91 -6.25
N VAL A 187 -23.47 -8.48 -7.49
CA VAL A 187 -22.56 -7.64 -8.27
C VAL A 187 -23.09 -6.24 -8.42
N GLN A 188 -22.22 -5.28 -8.22
CA GLN A 188 -22.45 -3.87 -8.56
C GLN A 188 -21.31 -3.34 -9.42
N ARG A 189 -21.54 -2.26 -10.18
CA ARG A 189 -20.53 -1.58 -10.98
C ARG A 189 -20.24 -0.20 -10.40
N TRP A 190 -18.97 0.20 -10.47
CA TRP A 190 -18.56 1.53 -10.02
C TRP A 190 -17.54 2.14 -10.98
N PRO A 191 -17.70 3.43 -11.36
CA PRO A 191 -16.73 4.13 -12.21
C PRO A 191 -15.39 4.29 -11.50
N VAL A 192 -14.29 3.85 -12.12
CA VAL A 192 -12.98 3.81 -11.47
C VAL A 192 -12.41 5.19 -11.12
N ARG A 193 -12.76 6.21 -11.91
CA ARG A 193 -12.26 7.58 -11.73
C ARG A 193 -13.01 8.36 -10.62
N VAL A 194 -14.09 7.82 -10.13
CA VAL A 194 -14.92 8.43 -9.08
C VAL A 194 -14.70 7.70 -7.76
N GLY A 195 -14.25 8.42 -6.73
CA GLY A 195 -14.12 7.85 -5.38
C GLY A 195 -15.47 7.38 -4.85
N ARG A 196 -15.48 6.27 -4.09
CA ARG A 196 -16.69 5.77 -3.47
C ARG A 196 -17.10 6.66 -2.29
N PRO A 197 -18.37 7.02 -2.13
CA PRO A 197 -18.84 7.93 -1.11
C PRO A 197 -18.77 7.30 0.29
N TYR A 198 -18.71 8.17 1.28
CA TYR A 198 -18.74 7.85 2.71
C TYR A 198 -19.53 8.93 3.46
N LYS A 199 -19.99 8.64 4.67
CA LYS A 199 -20.73 9.61 5.48
C LYS A 199 -19.81 10.68 6.08
N LYS A 200 -18.69 10.24 6.64
CA LYS A 200 -17.72 11.10 7.33
C LYS A 200 -16.31 10.52 7.20
N LYS A 201 -15.34 11.38 7.12
CA LYS A 201 -13.92 11.01 7.17
C LYS A 201 -13.34 11.43 8.51
N PHE A 202 -12.58 10.53 9.13
CA PHE A 202 -11.92 10.75 10.40
C PHE A 202 -10.42 10.95 10.21
N PRO A 203 -9.75 11.66 11.12
CA PRO A 203 -8.30 11.70 11.13
C PRO A 203 -7.73 10.30 11.43
N PRO A 204 -6.64 9.89 10.75
CA PRO A 204 -5.94 8.66 11.07
C PRO A 204 -5.17 8.81 12.40
N GLU A 205 -5.51 8.01 13.41
CA GLU A 205 -4.94 8.11 14.77
C GLU A 205 -4.41 6.76 15.27
N THR A 206 -4.78 5.66 14.64
CA THR A 206 -4.32 4.31 15.01
C THR A 206 -3.11 3.93 14.16
N PRO A 207 -1.95 3.58 14.75
CA PRO A 207 -0.80 3.16 13.96
C PRO A 207 -1.07 1.84 13.26
N LEU A 208 -0.57 1.73 12.02
CA LEU A 208 -0.53 0.48 11.29
C LEU A 208 0.74 -0.26 11.70
N GLN A 209 0.61 -1.48 12.18
CA GLN A 209 1.75 -2.32 12.52
C GLN A 209 2.24 -3.07 11.28
N SER A 210 3.46 -2.77 10.86
CA SER A 210 4.11 -3.42 9.72
C SER A 210 5.06 -4.55 10.11
N GLY A 211 5.42 -4.62 11.39
CA GLY A 211 6.45 -5.52 11.88
C GLY A 211 7.88 -5.09 11.54
N GLN A 212 8.05 -3.97 10.85
CA GLN A 212 9.35 -3.40 10.49
C GLN A 212 9.74 -2.31 11.49
N ARG A 213 10.83 -2.53 12.25
CA ARG A 213 11.24 -1.61 13.33
C ARG A 213 11.49 -0.19 12.88
N VAL A 214 12.12 0.00 11.71
CA VAL A 214 12.38 1.34 11.16
C VAL A 214 11.08 2.07 10.78
N ILE A 215 10.07 1.35 10.33
CA ILE A 215 8.76 1.90 10.00
C ILE A 215 7.98 2.16 11.27
N ASP A 216 7.68 1.12 12.03
CA ASP A 216 6.76 1.16 13.16
C ASP A 216 7.22 2.08 14.28
N THR A 217 8.53 2.06 14.59
CA THR A 217 9.09 2.86 15.68
C THR A 217 9.52 4.24 15.21
N MET A 218 10.27 4.35 14.10
CA MET A 218 10.89 5.62 13.71
C MET A 218 9.95 6.49 12.86
N PHE A 219 9.26 5.90 11.88
CA PHE A 219 8.42 6.61 10.91
C PHE A 219 7.06 5.96 10.74
N PRO A 220 6.23 5.91 11.79
CA PRO A 220 4.96 5.20 11.75
C PRO A 220 3.99 5.80 10.73
N ILE A 221 3.22 4.92 10.11
CA ILE A 221 2.04 5.28 9.34
C ILE A 221 0.79 4.95 10.17
N ALA A 222 -0.24 5.76 10.06
CA ALA A 222 -1.53 5.44 10.65
C ALA A 222 -2.39 4.64 9.65
N LYS A 223 -3.28 3.78 10.15
CA LYS A 223 -4.34 3.16 9.34
C LYS A 223 -5.18 4.25 8.69
N GLY A 224 -5.41 4.13 7.39
CA GLY A 224 -6.03 5.19 6.60
C GLY A 224 -5.07 6.31 6.20
N GLY A 225 -3.79 6.16 6.45
CA GLY A 225 -2.75 7.12 6.10
C GLY A 225 -2.20 6.97 4.68
N THR A 226 -1.25 7.86 4.36
CA THR A 226 -0.56 7.89 3.07
C THR A 226 0.93 7.85 3.25
N ALA A 227 1.60 6.97 2.50
CA ALA A 227 3.05 6.84 2.51
C ALA A 227 3.63 6.73 1.10
N ALA A 228 4.87 7.13 0.94
CA ALA A 228 5.66 6.87 -0.24
C ALA A 228 6.98 6.18 0.11
N VAL A 229 7.41 5.28 -0.78
CA VAL A 229 8.69 4.57 -0.71
C VAL A 229 9.52 4.96 -1.93
N PRO A 230 10.20 6.11 -1.89
CA PRO A 230 11.10 6.49 -2.97
C PRO A 230 12.44 5.80 -2.83
N GLY A 231 13.06 5.49 -3.95
CA GLY A 231 14.42 4.97 -3.96
C GLY A 231 14.90 4.58 -5.34
N PRO A 232 16.23 4.54 -5.54
CA PRO A 232 16.82 4.10 -6.78
C PRO A 232 16.56 2.61 -7.04
N PHE A 233 16.88 2.18 -8.25
CA PHE A 233 16.84 0.76 -8.60
C PHE A 233 17.79 -0.06 -7.70
N GLY A 234 17.34 -1.23 -7.25
CA GLY A 234 18.13 -2.12 -6.39
C GLY A 234 18.21 -1.72 -4.92
N SER A 235 17.51 -0.67 -4.49
CA SER A 235 17.47 -0.24 -3.09
C SER A 235 16.54 -1.07 -2.17
N GLY A 236 15.83 -2.06 -2.73
CA GLY A 236 14.94 -2.94 -1.97
C GLY A 236 13.49 -2.47 -1.87
N LYS A 237 13.01 -1.58 -2.76
CA LYS A 237 11.60 -1.15 -2.79
C LYS A 237 10.62 -2.31 -2.76
N THR A 238 10.80 -3.26 -3.66
CA THR A 238 9.93 -4.44 -3.79
C THR A 238 9.91 -5.26 -2.49
N VAL A 239 11.08 -5.44 -1.85
CA VAL A 239 11.15 -6.17 -0.57
C VAL A 239 10.35 -5.44 0.52
N VAL A 240 10.49 -4.12 0.65
CA VAL A 240 9.72 -3.33 1.63
C VAL A 240 8.21 -3.48 1.38
N GLN A 241 7.78 -3.40 0.12
CA GLN A 241 6.37 -3.56 -0.26
C GLN A 241 5.83 -4.96 0.02
N HIS A 242 6.62 -6.00 -0.24
CA HIS A 242 6.25 -7.38 0.08
C HIS A 242 6.16 -7.60 1.60
N GLN A 243 7.07 -7.02 2.38
CA GLN A 243 7.00 -7.08 3.84
C GLN A 243 5.74 -6.37 4.37
N LEU A 244 5.39 -5.20 3.80
CA LEU A 244 4.14 -4.51 4.14
C LEU A 244 2.91 -5.36 3.76
N ALA A 245 2.89 -5.97 2.59
CA ALA A 245 1.78 -6.83 2.17
C ALA A 245 1.63 -8.06 3.08
N LYS A 246 2.75 -8.67 3.47
CA LYS A 246 2.76 -9.89 4.29
C LYS A 246 2.40 -9.63 5.74
N TRP A 247 2.98 -8.61 6.36
CA TRP A 247 3.02 -8.46 7.81
C TRP A 247 2.11 -7.38 8.37
N SER A 248 1.65 -6.42 7.54
CA SER A 248 0.79 -5.35 8.04
C SER A 248 -0.52 -5.91 8.61
N ASP A 249 -0.96 -5.30 9.70
CA ASP A 249 -2.17 -5.68 10.44
C ASP A 249 -3.46 -5.17 9.77
N VAL A 250 -3.50 -5.20 8.44
CA VAL A 250 -4.70 -4.93 7.64
C VAL A 250 -5.43 -6.23 7.30
N ASP A 251 -6.72 -6.11 7.00
CA ASP A 251 -7.54 -7.27 6.65
C ASP A 251 -7.34 -7.69 5.20
N ILE A 252 -7.24 -6.71 4.30
CA ILE A 252 -7.15 -6.93 2.86
C ILE A 252 -6.03 -6.09 2.26
N VAL A 253 -5.30 -6.69 1.32
CA VAL A 253 -4.25 -6.06 0.53
C VAL A 253 -4.67 -6.00 -0.93
N VAL A 254 -4.59 -4.82 -1.53
CA VAL A 254 -4.69 -4.63 -2.98
C VAL A 254 -3.32 -4.21 -3.49
N TYR A 255 -2.65 -5.10 -4.20
CA TYR A 255 -1.34 -4.85 -4.78
C TYR A 255 -1.47 -4.48 -6.25
N ILE A 256 -0.94 -3.33 -6.63
CA ILE A 256 -1.02 -2.79 -7.99
C ILE A 256 0.39 -2.73 -8.58
N GLY A 257 0.70 -3.68 -9.47
CA GLY A 257 1.88 -3.62 -10.33
C GLY A 257 1.59 -2.72 -11.53
N CYS A 258 2.00 -1.45 -11.45
CA CYS A 258 1.75 -0.45 -12.49
C CYS A 258 3.01 -0.22 -13.31
N GLY A 259 3.07 -0.80 -14.50
CA GLY A 259 4.20 -0.67 -15.42
C GLY A 259 5.49 -1.31 -14.91
N GLU A 260 5.39 -2.27 -14.00
CA GLU A 260 6.54 -3.01 -13.48
C GLU A 260 7.13 -3.93 -14.56
N ARG A 261 8.38 -4.30 -14.38
CA ARG A 261 9.03 -5.25 -15.29
C ARG A 261 8.39 -6.63 -15.19
N GLY A 262 8.33 -7.33 -16.30
CA GLY A 262 7.73 -8.66 -16.36
C GLY A 262 8.34 -9.65 -15.37
N ASN A 263 9.66 -9.61 -15.16
CA ASN A 263 10.34 -10.45 -14.16
C ASN A 263 9.93 -10.10 -12.72
N GLU A 264 9.89 -8.82 -12.34
CA GLU A 264 9.47 -8.38 -11.00
C GLU A 264 8.01 -8.77 -10.73
N MET A 265 7.15 -8.60 -11.72
CA MET A 265 5.74 -9.02 -11.62
C MET A 265 5.60 -10.55 -11.52
N THR A 266 6.43 -11.28 -12.26
CA THR A 266 6.47 -12.76 -12.18
C THR A 266 6.89 -13.22 -10.78
N ASP A 267 7.84 -12.52 -10.16
CA ASP A 267 8.26 -12.84 -8.80
C ASP A 267 7.09 -12.64 -7.82
N VAL A 268 6.37 -11.52 -7.90
CA VAL A 268 5.14 -11.30 -7.10
C VAL A 268 4.12 -12.42 -7.30
N LEU A 269 3.83 -12.78 -8.56
CA LEU A 269 2.85 -13.81 -8.91
C LEU A 269 3.24 -15.23 -8.45
N ARG A 270 4.54 -15.49 -8.29
CA ARG A 270 5.05 -16.77 -7.78
C ARG A 270 5.18 -16.79 -6.26
N GLU A 271 5.62 -15.68 -5.67
CA GLU A 271 5.89 -15.59 -4.24
C GLU A 271 4.61 -15.46 -3.42
N PHE A 272 3.66 -14.61 -3.81
CA PHE A 272 2.45 -14.34 -3.01
C PHE A 272 1.60 -15.59 -2.73
N PRO A 273 1.36 -16.50 -3.69
CA PRO A 273 0.65 -17.75 -3.39
C PRO A 273 1.38 -18.66 -2.40
N GLY A 274 2.73 -18.59 -2.38
CA GLY A 274 3.59 -19.35 -1.47
C GLY A 274 3.79 -18.71 -0.10
N LEU A 275 3.50 -17.41 0.05
CA LEU A 275 3.58 -16.72 1.32
C LEU A 275 2.40 -17.09 2.21
N THR A 276 2.71 -17.34 3.48
CA THR A 276 1.69 -17.65 4.49
C THR A 276 1.33 -16.39 5.27
N ASP A 277 0.05 -16.10 5.42
CA ASP A 277 -0.44 -15.06 6.33
C ASP A 277 -0.19 -15.52 7.78
N PRO A 278 0.64 -14.80 8.55
CA PRO A 278 1.00 -15.21 9.91
C PRO A 278 -0.20 -15.23 10.87
N ARG A 279 -1.30 -14.55 10.54
CA ARG A 279 -2.50 -14.50 11.39
C ARG A 279 -3.42 -15.70 11.19
N THR A 280 -3.51 -16.21 9.98
CA THR A 280 -4.45 -17.29 9.62
C THR A 280 -3.77 -18.61 9.33
N GLY A 281 -2.48 -18.60 9.02
CA GLY A 281 -1.74 -19.78 8.55
C GLY A 281 -2.08 -20.20 7.11
N GLU A 282 -2.93 -19.45 6.42
CA GLU A 282 -3.29 -19.69 5.01
C GLU A 282 -2.42 -18.86 4.04
N SER A 283 -2.55 -19.13 2.74
CA SER A 283 -1.88 -18.33 1.72
C SER A 283 -2.26 -16.85 1.82
N LEU A 284 -1.29 -15.96 1.65
CA LEU A 284 -1.49 -14.51 1.61
C LEU A 284 -2.52 -14.10 0.53
N MET A 285 -2.62 -14.86 -0.55
CA MET A 285 -3.62 -14.64 -1.60
C MET A 285 -5.06 -14.68 -1.09
N LYS A 286 -5.34 -15.38 0.01
CA LYS A 286 -6.68 -15.45 0.64
C LYS A 286 -7.21 -14.12 1.17
N ARG A 287 -6.36 -13.10 1.22
CA ARG A 287 -6.73 -11.72 1.57
C ARG A 287 -6.19 -10.67 0.58
N THR A 288 -5.77 -11.11 -0.61
CA THR A 288 -5.09 -10.24 -1.57
C THR A 288 -5.83 -10.20 -2.91
N VAL A 289 -5.85 -9.01 -3.51
CA VAL A 289 -6.22 -8.78 -4.91
C VAL A 289 -4.99 -8.24 -5.62
N LEU A 290 -4.62 -8.84 -6.76
CA LEU A 290 -3.49 -8.40 -7.56
C LEU A 290 -3.98 -7.72 -8.85
N ILE A 291 -3.43 -6.55 -9.14
CA ILE A 291 -3.56 -5.88 -10.43
C ILE A 291 -2.19 -5.93 -11.09
N ALA A 292 -2.06 -6.66 -12.18
CA ALA A 292 -0.80 -6.85 -12.89
C ALA A 292 -0.84 -6.14 -14.25
N ASN A 293 -0.17 -5.00 -14.34
CA ASN A 293 0.10 -4.31 -15.60
C ASN A 293 1.61 -4.17 -15.77
N THR A 294 2.18 -4.96 -16.69
CA THR A 294 3.60 -4.96 -16.98
C THR A 294 3.99 -3.83 -17.95
N SER A 295 5.28 -3.54 -18.04
CA SER A 295 5.80 -2.42 -18.85
C SER A 295 5.60 -2.60 -20.36
N ASP A 296 5.36 -3.81 -20.83
CA ASP A 296 5.05 -4.17 -22.21
C ASP A 296 3.55 -4.11 -22.56
N MET A 297 2.69 -3.97 -21.55
CA MET A 297 1.26 -3.77 -21.75
C MET A 297 0.93 -2.33 -22.18
N PRO A 298 -0.23 -2.11 -22.84
CA PRO A 298 -0.62 -0.80 -23.32
C PRO A 298 -0.63 0.29 -22.24
N VAL A 299 -0.16 1.49 -22.60
CA VAL A 299 -0.01 2.65 -21.71
C VAL A 299 -1.32 3.05 -21.04
N ALA A 300 -2.42 2.97 -21.79
CA ALA A 300 -3.75 3.28 -21.28
C ALA A 300 -4.17 2.37 -20.14
N ALA A 301 -3.95 1.06 -20.29
CA ALA A 301 -4.24 0.09 -19.25
C ALA A 301 -3.36 0.31 -18.02
N ARG A 302 -2.12 0.77 -18.21
CA ARG A 302 -1.22 1.17 -17.13
C ARG A 302 -1.79 2.34 -16.32
N GLU A 303 -2.26 3.37 -17.00
CA GLU A 303 -2.90 4.52 -16.35
C GLU A 303 -4.16 4.11 -15.58
N ALA A 304 -5.01 3.27 -16.17
CA ALA A 304 -6.23 2.80 -15.55
C ALA A 304 -6.01 1.89 -14.33
N SER A 305 -4.90 1.14 -14.29
CA SER A 305 -4.61 0.12 -13.27
C SER A 305 -4.67 0.65 -11.84
N VAL A 306 -4.19 1.87 -11.63
CA VAL A 306 -4.18 2.53 -10.31
C VAL A 306 -5.60 2.81 -9.84
N TYR A 307 -6.47 3.29 -10.71
CA TYR A 307 -7.87 3.55 -10.39
C TYR A 307 -8.67 2.27 -10.19
N THR A 308 -8.41 1.24 -10.99
CA THR A 308 -9.02 -0.09 -10.84
C THR A 308 -8.73 -0.64 -9.44
N GLY A 309 -7.46 -0.65 -9.05
CA GLY A 309 -7.06 -1.19 -7.75
C GLY A 309 -7.62 -0.41 -6.57
N ILE A 310 -7.54 0.92 -6.60
CA ILE A 310 -8.03 1.71 -5.46
C ILE A 310 -9.56 1.67 -5.33
N THR A 311 -10.29 1.52 -6.44
CA THR A 311 -11.76 1.36 -6.40
C THR A 311 -12.16 0.03 -5.75
N ILE A 312 -11.45 -1.05 -6.06
CA ILE A 312 -11.64 -2.35 -5.41
C ILE A 312 -11.34 -2.24 -3.91
N ALA A 313 -10.27 -1.54 -3.55
CA ALA A 313 -9.91 -1.32 -2.15
C ALA A 313 -10.98 -0.50 -1.39
N GLU A 314 -11.54 0.55 -2.00
CA GLU A 314 -12.63 1.31 -1.40
C GLU A 314 -13.89 0.47 -1.19
N TYR A 315 -14.17 -0.48 -2.08
CA TYR A 315 -15.30 -1.38 -1.92
C TYR A 315 -15.17 -2.27 -0.68
N PHE A 316 -13.99 -2.82 -0.41
CA PHE A 316 -13.73 -3.57 0.82
C PHE A 316 -13.68 -2.67 2.06
N ARG A 317 -13.15 -1.45 1.96
CA ARG A 317 -13.27 -0.44 3.02
C ARG A 317 -14.72 -0.20 3.39
N ASP A 318 -15.63 -0.10 2.43
CA ASP A 318 -17.06 0.14 2.65
C ASP A 318 -17.73 -1.02 3.40
N MET A 319 -17.16 -2.21 3.38
CA MET A 319 -17.60 -3.35 4.21
C MET A 319 -17.13 -3.23 5.67
N GLY A 320 -16.28 -2.25 5.99
CA GLY A 320 -15.72 -2.04 7.32
C GLY A 320 -14.36 -2.70 7.54
N TYR A 321 -13.66 -3.10 6.48
CA TYR A 321 -12.32 -3.66 6.56
C TYR A 321 -11.24 -2.57 6.60
N ASP A 322 -10.11 -2.90 7.21
CA ASP A 322 -8.87 -2.18 7.08
C ASP A 322 -8.15 -2.68 5.81
N VAL A 323 -7.99 -1.81 4.82
CA VAL A 323 -7.43 -2.16 3.52
C VAL A 323 -6.13 -1.41 3.28
N ALA A 324 -5.10 -2.10 2.78
CA ALA A 324 -3.89 -1.47 2.27
C ALA A 324 -3.84 -1.55 0.75
N VAL A 325 -3.61 -0.41 0.11
CA VAL A 325 -3.26 -0.33 -1.32
C VAL A 325 -1.77 -0.11 -1.44
N ILE A 326 -1.10 -0.99 -2.16
CA ILE A 326 0.33 -0.90 -2.44
C ILE A 326 0.50 -0.70 -3.95
N ALA A 327 0.91 0.49 -4.36
CA ALA A 327 1.12 0.83 -5.77
C ALA A 327 2.61 0.80 -6.12
N ALA A 328 2.98 -0.16 -6.94
CA ALA A 328 4.32 -0.35 -7.48
C ALA A 328 4.29 -0.20 -9.02
N SER A 329 4.71 0.90 -9.65
CA SER A 329 5.26 2.13 -9.09
C SER A 329 4.43 3.32 -9.59
N THR A 330 4.26 4.33 -8.73
CA THR A 330 3.56 5.56 -9.14
C THR A 330 4.34 6.39 -10.17
N SER A 331 5.68 6.23 -10.24
CA SER A 331 6.50 6.82 -11.30
C SER A 331 6.12 6.30 -12.69
N ARG A 332 5.86 4.99 -12.81
CA ARG A 332 5.43 4.39 -14.07
C ARG A 332 4.01 4.83 -14.48
N TRP A 333 3.16 5.08 -13.50
CA TRP A 333 1.87 5.72 -13.74
C TRP A 333 2.02 7.15 -14.26
N ALA A 334 2.90 7.95 -13.66
CA ALA A 334 3.21 9.30 -14.12
C ALA A 334 3.82 9.31 -15.55
N GLU A 335 4.69 8.35 -15.87
CA GLU A 335 5.19 8.15 -17.23
C GLU A 335 4.06 7.87 -18.23
N ALA A 336 3.07 7.08 -17.85
CA ALA A 336 1.88 6.84 -18.68
C ALA A 336 1.09 8.14 -18.91
N LEU A 337 0.89 8.95 -17.88
CA LEU A 337 0.25 10.26 -18.01
C LEU A 337 1.04 11.18 -18.95
N ARG A 338 2.38 11.20 -18.86
CA ARG A 338 3.24 11.98 -19.75
C ARG A 338 3.12 11.54 -21.21
N GLU A 339 3.11 10.24 -21.47
CA GLU A 339 2.97 9.71 -22.82
C GLU A 339 1.60 10.05 -23.42
N MET A 340 0.53 9.93 -22.63
CA MET A 340 -0.82 10.28 -23.07
C MET A 340 -0.96 11.76 -23.39
N SER A 341 -0.51 12.62 -22.49
CA SER A 341 -0.51 14.08 -22.66
C SER A 341 0.27 14.49 -23.92
N GLY A 342 1.44 13.88 -24.14
CA GLY A 342 2.22 14.14 -25.36
C GLY A 342 1.51 13.73 -26.66
N ARG A 343 0.75 12.62 -26.65
CA ARG A 343 -0.04 12.19 -27.81
C ARG A 343 -1.28 13.05 -28.07
N LEU A 344 -1.83 13.65 -27.00
CA LEU A 344 -2.93 14.62 -27.10
C LEU A 344 -2.44 16.01 -27.48
N GLU A 345 -1.11 16.19 -27.66
CA GLU A 345 -0.49 17.47 -27.98
C GLU A 345 -0.79 18.56 -26.92
N GLU A 346 -0.97 18.13 -25.64
CA GLU A 346 -1.14 19.04 -24.52
C GLU A 346 0.15 19.80 -24.22
N MET A 347 0.03 21.02 -23.68
CA MET A 347 1.21 21.80 -23.29
C MET A 347 1.97 21.09 -22.16
N PRO A 348 3.25 20.74 -22.37
CA PRO A 348 4.02 20.05 -21.35
C PRO A 348 4.38 20.99 -20.19
N GLY A 349 4.36 20.45 -18.98
CA GLY A 349 4.92 21.07 -17.80
C GLY A 349 6.39 20.69 -17.60
N GLU A 350 6.83 20.67 -16.35
CA GLU A 350 8.20 20.35 -15.95
C GLU A 350 8.59 18.93 -16.40
N GLU A 351 9.77 18.78 -16.97
CA GLU A 351 10.30 17.53 -17.56
C GLU A 351 9.35 16.81 -18.53
N GLY A 352 8.43 17.54 -19.18
CA GLY A 352 7.47 16.98 -20.12
C GLY A 352 6.28 16.27 -19.48
N TYR A 353 6.11 16.33 -18.17
CA TYR A 353 4.92 15.85 -17.49
C TYR A 353 3.74 16.80 -17.72
N PRO A 354 2.49 16.29 -17.69
CA PRO A 354 1.32 17.17 -17.77
C PRO A 354 1.24 18.10 -16.56
N ALA A 355 0.76 19.33 -16.77
CA ALA A 355 0.60 20.33 -15.70
C ALA A 355 -0.30 19.84 -14.54
N TYR A 356 -1.18 18.88 -14.80
CA TYR A 356 -2.08 18.28 -13.81
C TYR A 356 -1.49 17.05 -13.07
N LEU A 357 -0.20 16.72 -13.22
CA LEU A 357 0.41 15.57 -12.56
C LEU A 357 0.17 15.58 -11.04
N ALA A 358 0.47 16.71 -10.38
CA ALA A 358 0.32 16.83 -8.93
C ALA A 358 -1.14 16.64 -8.49
N SER A 359 -2.11 17.17 -9.24
CA SER A 359 -3.53 17.00 -8.91
C SER A 359 -4.01 15.56 -9.10
N ARG A 360 -3.49 14.83 -10.10
CA ARG A 360 -3.79 13.40 -10.27
C ARG A 360 -3.22 12.55 -9.14
N LEU A 361 -1.99 12.80 -8.73
CA LEU A 361 -1.38 12.16 -7.56
C LEU A 361 -2.19 12.46 -6.28
N ALA A 362 -2.57 13.72 -6.07
CA ALA A 362 -3.40 14.12 -4.93
C ALA A 362 -4.74 13.38 -4.93
N GLN A 363 -5.45 13.32 -6.05
CA GLN A 363 -6.72 12.59 -6.18
C GLN A 363 -6.59 11.10 -5.82
N PHE A 364 -5.47 10.46 -6.16
CA PHE A 364 -5.20 9.08 -5.77
C PHE A 364 -5.03 8.95 -4.25
N TYR A 365 -4.13 9.73 -3.65
CA TYR A 365 -3.84 9.64 -2.22
C TYR A 365 -4.99 10.15 -1.34
N GLU A 366 -5.82 11.09 -1.82
CA GLU A 366 -7.01 11.57 -1.10
C GLU A 366 -8.10 10.51 -0.93
N ARG A 367 -8.07 9.45 -1.73
CA ARG A 367 -8.98 8.30 -1.56
C ARG A 367 -8.64 7.46 -0.33
N ALA A 368 -7.42 7.59 0.22
CA ALA A 368 -7.05 7.02 1.51
C ALA A 368 -7.74 7.75 2.66
N GLY A 369 -8.01 7.03 3.74
CA GLY A 369 -8.60 7.61 4.95
C GLY A 369 -9.29 6.58 5.83
N VAL A 370 -9.66 7.01 7.02
CA VAL A 370 -10.59 6.31 7.91
C VAL A 370 -11.97 6.92 7.69
N VAL A 371 -12.95 6.12 7.37
CA VAL A 371 -14.28 6.62 7.03
C VAL A 371 -15.38 5.91 7.81
N GLN A 372 -16.45 6.66 8.09
CA GLN A 372 -17.74 6.09 8.42
C GLN A 372 -18.43 5.69 7.11
N CYS A 373 -18.68 4.42 6.94
CA CYS A 373 -19.26 3.86 5.73
C CYS A 373 -20.70 4.35 5.50
N MET A 374 -21.16 4.26 4.26
CA MET A 374 -22.58 4.47 3.91
C MET A 374 -23.45 3.36 4.55
N GLY A 375 -24.75 3.60 4.57
CA GLY A 375 -25.74 2.68 5.17
C GLY A 375 -26.25 3.16 6.51
N THR A 376 -27.25 2.49 7.09
CA THR A 376 -27.87 2.84 8.38
C THR A 376 -27.07 2.35 9.58
N GLU A 377 -26.34 1.26 9.41
CA GLU A 377 -25.44 0.69 10.41
C GLU A 377 -24.22 1.60 10.64
N GLU A 378 -23.79 1.74 11.89
CA GLU A 378 -22.53 2.39 12.21
C GLU A 378 -21.37 1.42 11.92
N ARG A 379 -20.67 1.67 10.83
CA ARG A 379 -19.56 0.86 10.36
C ARG A 379 -18.43 1.77 9.89
N SER A 380 -17.23 1.52 10.38
CA SER A 380 -16.01 2.22 9.97
C SER A 380 -15.07 1.28 9.22
N GLY A 381 -14.39 1.80 8.23
CA GLY A 381 -13.34 1.11 7.50
C GLY A 381 -12.19 2.05 7.18
N SER A 382 -11.03 1.50 6.91
CA SER A 382 -9.86 2.30 6.55
C SER A 382 -9.26 1.87 5.22
N LEU A 383 -8.65 2.83 4.50
CA LEU A 383 -7.86 2.59 3.31
C LEU A 383 -6.54 3.32 3.46
N THR A 384 -5.45 2.55 3.58
CA THR A 384 -4.08 3.05 3.64
C THR A 384 -3.46 2.95 2.27
N ALA A 385 -2.86 4.02 1.76
CA ALA A 385 -2.22 4.05 0.45
C ALA A 385 -0.70 4.19 0.57
N VAL A 386 0.03 3.23 -0.02
CA VAL A 386 1.49 3.23 -0.07
C VAL A 386 1.93 3.17 -1.54
N GLY A 387 2.62 4.21 -2.01
CA GLY A 387 3.13 4.29 -3.37
C GLY A 387 4.65 4.18 -3.43
N ALA A 388 5.17 3.32 -4.30
CA ALA A 388 6.59 3.32 -4.61
C ALA A 388 6.90 4.39 -5.65
N VAL A 389 7.96 5.14 -5.42
CA VAL A 389 8.48 6.14 -6.35
C VAL A 389 9.87 5.70 -6.80
N SER A 390 10.13 5.75 -8.10
CA SER A 390 11.39 5.32 -8.70
C SER A 390 12.07 6.50 -9.40
N PRO A 391 12.63 7.47 -8.64
CA PRO A 391 13.28 8.62 -9.24
C PRO A 391 14.52 8.19 -10.02
N PRO A 392 14.72 8.68 -11.25
CA PRO A 392 15.92 8.41 -12.04
C PRO A 392 17.19 8.81 -11.28
N GLY A 393 18.16 7.88 -11.20
CA GLY A 393 19.39 8.13 -10.45
C GLY A 393 19.24 8.32 -8.93
N GLY A 394 18.04 8.14 -8.38
CA GLY A 394 17.74 8.43 -6.97
C GLY A 394 17.54 9.91 -6.66
N ASP A 395 17.38 10.74 -7.68
CA ASP A 395 17.21 12.19 -7.53
C ASP A 395 15.79 12.54 -7.07
N LEU A 396 15.65 12.94 -5.80
CA LEU A 396 14.37 13.33 -5.21
C LEU A 396 13.88 14.71 -5.66
N SER A 397 14.65 15.46 -6.47
CA SER A 397 14.22 16.74 -7.04
C SER A 397 13.34 16.59 -8.29
N GLU A 398 13.22 15.38 -8.83
CA GLU A 398 12.38 15.11 -10.00
C GLU A 398 10.88 15.36 -9.73
N PRO A 399 10.07 15.73 -10.75
CA PRO A 399 8.70 16.22 -10.54
C PRO A 399 7.76 15.25 -9.82
N VAL A 400 7.87 13.93 -10.08
CA VAL A 400 6.98 12.94 -9.46
C VAL A 400 7.30 12.78 -7.97
N ALA A 401 8.60 12.70 -7.61
CA ALA A 401 9.04 12.63 -6.23
C ALA A 401 8.62 13.90 -5.46
N GLN A 402 8.89 15.08 -6.03
CA GLN A 402 8.52 16.35 -5.44
C GLN A 402 7.01 16.52 -5.24
N ALA A 403 6.20 16.16 -6.24
CA ALA A 403 4.75 16.20 -6.11
C ALA A 403 4.26 15.21 -5.02
N THR A 404 4.83 14.00 -4.99
CA THR A 404 4.47 12.98 -4.00
C THR A 404 4.82 13.44 -2.59
N MET A 405 6.01 13.99 -2.36
CA MET A 405 6.44 14.51 -1.04
C MET A 405 5.50 15.57 -0.48
N ARG A 406 4.89 16.38 -1.32
CA ARG A 406 3.93 17.42 -0.90
C ARG A 406 2.57 16.86 -0.49
N ILE A 407 2.25 15.64 -0.91
CA ILE A 407 0.92 15.04 -0.74
C ILE A 407 0.92 14.03 0.40
N VAL A 408 1.92 13.12 0.44
CA VAL A 408 1.97 12.04 1.43
C VAL A 408 2.38 12.56 2.81
N LYS A 409 1.89 11.89 3.84
CA LYS A 409 2.25 12.22 5.23
C LYS A 409 3.47 11.46 5.73
N VAL A 410 3.82 10.34 5.09
CA VAL A 410 4.97 9.51 5.45
C VAL A 410 5.85 9.30 4.22
N PHE A 411 7.15 9.40 4.42
CA PHE A 411 8.14 9.26 3.36
C PHE A 411 9.30 8.39 3.84
N TRP A 412 9.41 7.19 3.30
CA TRP A 412 10.46 6.21 3.62
C TRP A 412 11.52 6.21 2.52
N SER A 413 12.46 7.12 2.63
CA SER A 413 13.51 7.31 1.63
C SER A 413 14.50 6.15 1.63
N LEU A 414 14.55 5.36 0.55
CA LEU A 414 15.53 4.29 0.40
C LEU A 414 16.86 4.84 -0.14
N ASP A 415 17.94 4.38 0.47
CA ASP A 415 19.30 4.82 0.19
C ASP A 415 20.13 3.69 -0.43
N ALA A 416 20.70 3.93 -1.62
CA ALA A 416 21.56 2.97 -2.28
C ALA A 416 22.82 2.63 -1.47
N SER A 417 23.37 3.59 -0.70
CA SER A 417 24.55 3.36 0.10
C SER A 417 24.30 2.37 1.24
N LEU A 418 23.11 2.42 1.85
CA LEU A 418 22.68 1.43 2.83
C LEU A 418 22.47 0.05 2.19
N ALA A 419 21.86 0.00 1.02
CA ALA A 419 21.66 -1.24 0.28
C ALA A 419 23.01 -1.90 -0.12
N TYR A 420 23.98 -1.11 -0.57
CA TYR A 420 25.34 -1.60 -0.88
C TYR A 420 26.07 -2.16 0.35
N ARG A 421 25.81 -1.59 1.52
CA ARG A 421 26.31 -2.11 2.81
C ARG A 421 25.50 -3.30 3.33
N ARG A 422 24.49 -3.75 2.60
CA ARG A 422 23.54 -4.80 3.00
C ARG A 422 22.76 -4.48 4.29
N HIS A 423 22.54 -3.20 4.54
CA HIS A 423 21.65 -2.74 5.59
C HIS A 423 20.23 -2.67 5.04
N PHE A 424 19.36 -3.57 5.45
CA PHE A 424 17.96 -3.64 5.06
C PHE A 424 17.05 -3.62 6.29
N PRO A 425 15.84 -3.03 6.19
CA PRO A 425 15.40 -2.16 5.08
C PRO A 425 16.33 -0.95 4.90
N ALA A 426 16.62 -0.61 3.64
CA ALA A 426 17.57 0.47 3.33
C ALA A 426 16.94 1.88 3.49
N ILE A 427 16.06 2.04 4.47
CA ILE A 427 15.36 3.30 4.78
C ILE A 427 16.33 4.22 5.52
N ASN A 428 16.63 5.36 4.90
CA ASN A 428 17.52 6.36 5.49
C ASN A 428 16.76 7.16 6.56
N TRP A 429 17.22 7.07 7.79
CA TRP A 429 16.59 7.71 8.96
C TRP A 429 16.77 9.23 9.02
N LEU A 430 17.72 9.81 8.27
CA LEU A 430 17.91 11.25 8.20
C LEU A 430 17.01 11.91 7.15
N ASN A 431 16.68 11.19 6.07
CA ASN A 431 15.91 11.71 4.94
C ASN A 431 14.43 11.26 4.96
N SER A 432 14.06 10.40 5.89
CA SER A 432 12.69 9.92 6.06
C SER A 432 11.94 10.72 7.10
N TYR A 433 10.60 10.76 6.99
CA TYR A 433 9.75 11.43 7.97
C TYR A 433 8.37 10.77 8.08
N SER A 434 7.71 11.03 9.20
CA SER A 434 6.29 10.77 9.42
C SER A 434 5.63 11.99 10.05
N LEU A 435 4.57 12.46 9.44
CA LEU A 435 3.73 13.55 9.96
C LEU A 435 2.55 13.01 10.80
N TYR A 436 2.52 11.70 11.07
CA TYR A 436 1.51 11.10 11.95
C TYR A 436 1.97 10.98 13.40
N LEU A 437 3.22 11.34 13.74
CA LEU A 437 3.77 11.13 15.09
C LEU A 437 2.86 11.69 16.18
N ASP A 438 2.41 12.93 16.05
CA ASP A 438 1.53 13.56 17.04
C ASP A 438 0.14 12.87 17.10
N ALA A 439 -0.38 12.44 15.96
CA ALA A 439 -1.69 11.79 15.86
C ALA A 439 -1.70 10.38 16.48
N VAL A 440 -0.61 9.63 16.34
CA VAL A 440 -0.51 8.25 16.87
C VAL A 440 0.04 8.18 18.29
N THR A 441 0.66 9.25 18.81
CA THR A 441 1.23 9.29 20.17
C THR A 441 0.21 8.90 21.24
N PRO A 442 -1.04 9.40 21.25
CA PRO A 442 -2.02 9.00 22.26
C PRO A 442 -2.29 7.49 22.28
N TRP A 443 -2.33 6.86 21.10
CA TRP A 443 -2.49 5.42 20.99
C TRP A 443 -1.30 4.66 21.58
N PHE A 444 -0.07 5.10 21.30
CA PHE A 444 1.14 4.49 21.86
C PHE A 444 1.20 4.68 23.38
N ASP A 445 0.86 5.86 23.89
CA ASP A 445 0.84 6.14 25.32
C ASP A 445 -0.16 5.24 26.07
N GLU A 446 -1.32 5.01 25.48
CA GLU A 446 -2.37 4.13 26.05
C GLU A 446 -1.98 2.64 26.01
N HIS A 447 -1.40 2.16 24.90
CA HIS A 447 -1.19 0.73 24.66
C HIS A 447 0.23 0.26 24.98
N MET A 448 1.24 1.14 24.82
CA MET A 448 2.65 0.81 25.02
C MET A 448 3.28 1.57 26.20
N GLY A 449 2.61 2.59 26.69
CA GLY A 449 3.11 3.49 27.74
C GLY A 449 3.96 4.65 27.18
N PRO A 450 4.12 5.74 27.98
CA PRO A 450 4.72 7.01 27.54
C PRO A 450 6.21 6.90 27.19
N ASP A 451 6.88 5.84 27.61
CA ASP A 451 8.30 5.64 27.33
C ASP A 451 8.59 5.25 25.89
N PHE A 452 7.60 4.71 25.14
CA PHE A 452 7.79 4.33 23.75
C PHE A 452 8.23 5.53 22.89
N MET A 453 7.44 6.60 22.90
CA MET A 453 7.73 7.80 22.10
C MET A 453 8.95 8.55 22.62
N LYS A 454 9.17 8.58 23.94
CA LYS A 454 10.38 9.15 24.56
C LYS A 454 11.65 8.41 24.08
N ASN A 455 11.64 7.08 24.08
CA ASN A 455 12.75 6.26 23.61
C ASN A 455 12.99 6.43 22.11
N ARG A 456 11.91 6.48 21.32
CA ARG A 456 11.98 6.81 19.88
C ARG A 456 12.69 8.14 19.64
N ASN A 457 12.30 9.19 20.36
CA ASN A 457 12.88 10.51 20.20
C ASN A 457 14.36 10.53 20.62
N ARG A 458 14.73 9.81 21.69
CA ARG A 458 16.14 9.66 22.11
C ARG A 458 16.96 8.95 21.04
N ALA A 459 16.45 7.86 20.47
CA ALA A 459 17.12 7.12 19.41
C ALA A 459 17.34 7.99 18.16
N MET A 460 16.34 8.76 17.74
CA MET A 460 16.49 9.68 16.61
C MET A 460 17.53 10.77 16.87
N HIS A 461 17.58 11.31 18.08
CA HIS A 461 18.58 12.29 18.46
C HIS A 461 20.00 11.72 18.39
N LEU A 462 20.21 10.49 18.91
CA LEU A 462 21.51 9.80 18.84
C LEU A 462 21.97 9.55 17.39
N LEU A 463 21.05 9.21 16.50
CA LEU A 463 21.35 9.02 15.08
C LEU A 463 21.68 10.34 14.35
N GLN A 464 21.11 11.46 14.80
CA GLN A 464 21.45 12.81 14.31
C GLN A 464 22.80 13.25 14.83
N GLU A 465 23.06 13.08 16.15
CA GLU A 465 24.37 13.35 16.77
C GLU A 465 25.49 12.54 16.08
N GLU A 466 25.24 11.27 15.75
CA GLU A 466 26.19 10.45 15.01
C GLU A 466 26.59 11.08 13.68
N ASN A 467 25.62 11.63 12.93
CA ASN A 467 25.91 12.25 11.64
C ASN A 467 26.86 13.46 11.80
N GLU A 468 26.60 14.31 12.79
CA GLU A 468 27.46 15.46 13.11
C GLU A 468 28.86 15.03 13.57
N LEU A 469 28.93 14.01 14.44
CA LEU A 469 30.21 13.47 14.93
C LEU A 469 31.01 12.81 13.82
N ASN A 470 30.38 12.15 12.84
CA ASN A 470 31.08 11.54 11.71
C ASN A 470 31.80 12.58 10.84
N GLU A 471 31.26 13.78 10.68
CA GLU A 471 31.95 14.89 10.00
C GLU A 471 33.25 15.28 10.75
N ILE A 472 33.19 15.33 12.07
CA ILE A 472 34.36 15.60 12.92
C ILE A 472 35.37 14.45 12.82
N VAL A 473 34.92 13.20 12.90
CA VAL A 473 35.78 12.01 12.77
C VAL A 473 36.56 11.98 11.46
N GLN A 474 35.94 12.40 10.34
CA GLN A 474 36.62 12.50 9.05
C GLN A 474 37.80 13.51 9.06
N LEU A 475 37.71 14.54 9.89
CA LEU A 475 38.74 15.59 9.97
C LEU A 475 39.85 15.26 10.96
N VAL A 476 39.51 14.75 12.16
CA VAL A 476 40.48 14.64 13.28
C VAL A 476 40.67 13.18 13.77
N GLY A 477 39.92 12.23 13.26
CA GLY A 477 39.99 10.83 13.69
C GLY A 477 39.12 10.53 14.93
N LYS A 478 38.72 9.26 15.08
CA LYS A 478 37.85 8.79 16.17
C LYS A 478 38.48 8.92 17.55
N ASP A 479 39.81 8.73 17.66
CA ASP A 479 40.54 8.73 18.91
C ASP A 479 40.66 10.15 19.55
N SER A 480 40.38 11.17 18.76
CA SER A 480 40.36 12.55 19.22
C SER A 480 39.06 12.99 19.89
N LEU A 481 38.01 12.16 19.79
CA LEU A 481 36.72 12.44 20.41
C LEU A 481 36.73 12.19 21.90
N SER A 482 35.89 12.93 22.62
CA SER A 482 35.64 12.68 24.05
C SER A 482 35.06 11.25 24.27
N PRO A 483 35.27 10.63 25.45
CA PRO A 483 34.66 9.35 25.77
C PRO A 483 33.12 9.32 25.60
N LYS A 484 32.45 10.47 25.85
CA LYS A 484 30.99 10.61 25.68
C LYS A 484 30.59 10.60 24.22
N ASP A 485 31.38 11.23 23.35
CA ASP A 485 31.11 11.25 21.92
C ASP A 485 31.40 9.88 21.27
N GLN A 486 32.48 9.21 21.74
CA GLN A 486 32.77 7.84 21.32
C GLN A 486 31.66 6.88 21.74
N LEU A 487 31.06 7.05 22.93
CA LEU A 487 29.89 6.29 23.37
C LEU A 487 28.67 6.57 22.45
N THR A 488 28.41 7.84 22.11
CA THR A 488 27.32 8.22 21.20
C THR A 488 27.46 7.50 19.85
N LEU A 489 28.67 7.47 19.26
CA LEU A 489 28.92 6.75 18.01
C LEU A 489 28.66 5.25 18.15
N GLU A 490 29.03 4.65 19.30
CA GLU A 490 28.81 3.23 19.53
C GLU A 490 27.32 2.89 19.71
N ILE A 491 26.58 3.68 20.48
CA ILE A 491 25.13 3.49 20.64
C ILE A 491 24.39 3.68 19.32
N ALA A 492 24.76 4.70 18.55
CA ALA A 492 24.16 4.90 17.21
C ALA A 492 24.48 3.72 16.28
N ARG A 493 25.67 3.13 16.35
CA ARG A 493 26.00 1.90 15.63
C ARG A 493 25.07 0.74 16.05
N MET A 494 24.86 0.57 17.37
CA MET A 494 23.94 -0.46 17.88
C MET A 494 22.50 -0.21 17.43
N LEU A 495 22.05 1.05 17.44
CA LEU A 495 20.72 1.39 16.90
C LEU A 495 20.60 1.02 15.43
N ARG A 496 21.60 1.28 14.60
CA ARG A 496 21.58 0.92 13.18
C ARG A 496 21.63 -0.59 12.95
N GLU A 497 22.57 -1.29 13.59
CA GLU A 497 22.87 -2.70 13.32
C GLU A 497 21.98 -3.66 14.13
N ASP A 498 21.69 -3.34 15.38
CA ASP A 498 20.98 -4.25 16.28
C ASP A 498 19.48 -3.93 16.39
N PHE A 499 19.05 -2.72 16.00
CA PHE A 499 17.63 -2.34 16.01
C PHE A 499 17.07 -2.11 14.61
N LEU A 500 17.62 -1.16 13.83
CA LEU A 500 17.05 -0.78 12.54
C LEU A 500 17.24 -1.83 11.44
N GLN A 501 18.40 -2.48 11.41
CA GLN A 501 18.65 -3.55 10.46
C GLN A 501 17.80 -4.78 10.80
N GLN A 502 17.06 -5.26 9.81
CA GLN A 502 16.11 -6.36 9.96
C GLN A 502 16.19 -7.29 8.74
N ASN A 503 16.32 -8.61 9.00
CA ASN A 503 16.48 -9.59 7.93
C ASN A 503 15.11 -10.15 7.52
N ALA A 504 14.63 -9.76 6.35
CA ALA A 504 13.35 -10.20 5.79
C ALA A 504 13.27 -11.70 5.49
N PHE A 505 14.43 -12.39 5.39
CA PHE A 505 14.51 -13.81 5.06
C PHE A 505 14.73 -14.71 6.30
N MET A 506 14.78 -14.13 7.49
CA MET A 506 14.83 -14.88 8.77
C MET A 506 13.51 -14.69 9.50
N ASP A 507 12.74 -15.74 9.68
CA ASP A 507 11.40 -15.69 10.30
C ASP A 507 11.41 -15.01 11.67
N VAL A 508 12.42 -15.23 12.49
CA VAL A 508 12.55 -14.62 13.83
C VAL A 508 12.83 -13.11 13.80
N ASP A 509 13.36 -12.57 12.69
CA ASP A 509 13.70 -11.15 12.53
C ASP A 509 12.83 -10.43 11.49
N ALA A 510 12.16 -11.18 10.59
CA ALA A 510 11.32 -10.62 9.53
C ALA A 510 10.13 -9.82 10.06
N TYR A 511 9.65 -10.15 11.24
CA TYR A 511 8.55 -9.48 11.94
C TYR A 511 8.89 -9.18 13.39
N SER A 512 8.60 -7.97 13.83
CA SER A 512 8.73 -7.56 15.22
C SER A 512 7.46 -6.84 15.69
N SER A 513 6.80 -7.35 16.74
CA SER A 513 5.64 -6.70 17.34
C SER A 513 6.01 -5.38 18.02
N PHE A 514 5.06 -4.47 18.23
CA PHE A 514 5.29 -3.21 18.96
C PHE A 514 5.92 -3.45 20.35
N ASP A 515 5.44 -4.42 21.11
CA ASP A 515 6.01 -4.76 22.43
C ASP A 515 7.48 -5.18 22.31
N ARG A 516 7.80 -6.02 21.34
CA ARG A 516 9.19 -6.45 21.11
C ARG A 516 10.08 -5.29 20.68
N GLN A 517 9.59 -4.42 19.80
CA GLN A 517 10.32 -3.22 19.36
C GLN A 517 10.60 -2.29 20.54
N MET A 518 9.58 -2.02 21.35
CA MET A 518 9.69 -1.18 22.54
C MET A 518 10.75 -1.70 23.52
N ARG A 519 10.69 -3.00 23.84
CA ARG A 519 11.61 -3.62 24.80
C ARG A 519 13.05 -3.66 24.29
N LEU A 520 13.25 -3.96 23.01
CA LEU A 520 14.59 -3.99 22.40
C LEU A 520 15.22 -2.59 22.37
N LEU A 521 14.44 -1.58 21.98
CA LEU A 521 14.91 -0.19 21.99
C LEU A 521 15.23 0.28 23.42
N ALA A 522 14.34 -0.01 24.38
CA ALA A 522 14.57 0.33 25.77
C ALA A 522 15.83 -0.33 26.32
N LEU A 523 16.13 -1.57 25.92
CA LEU A 523 17.32 -2.30 26.35
C LEU A 523 18.62 -1.64 25.84
N ILE A 524 18.64 -1.18 24.59
CA ILE A 524 19.78 -0.45 24.00
C ILE A 524 19.99 0.91 24.71
N LEU A 525 18.91 1.64 24.95
CA LEU A 525 18.99 2.95 25.62
C LEU A 525 19.30 2.83 27.12
N HIS A 526 18.95 1.70 27.75
CA HIS A 526 19.37 1.39 29.11
C HIS A 526 20.90 1.21 29.18
N TYR A 527 21.48 0.47 28.23
CA TYR A 527 22.94 0.35 28.11
C TYR A 527 23.61 1.72 27.94
N GLU A 528 23.05 2.59 27.08
CA GLU A 528 23.52 3.97 26.94
C GLU A 528 23.57 4.69 28.29
N THR A 529 22.46 4.66 29.03
CA THR A 529 22.32 5.35 30.32
C THR A 529 23.35 4.84 31.32
N LEU A 530 23.49 3.54 31.47
CA LEU A 530 24.47 2.93 32.37
C LEU A 530 25.92 3.30 32.00
N CYS A 531 26.24 3.27 30.71
CA CYS A 531 27.59 3.63 30.25
C CYS A 531 27.91 5.13 30.47
N ARG A 532 26.94 6.02 30.23
CA ARG A 532 27.13 7.47 30.54
C ARG A 532 27.38 7.72 32.00
N ASP A 533 26.62 7.07 32.87
CA ASP A 533 26.79 7.16 34.30
C ASP A 533 28.14 6.55 34.78
N ALA A 534 28.54 5.44 34.19
CA ALA A 534 29.83 4.81 34.50
C ALA A 534 31.03 5.67 34.09
N ILE A 535 30.97 6.29 32.89
CA ILE A 535 32.00 7.23 32.42
C ILE A 535 32.12 8.44 33.37
N ASN A 536 30.99 9.00 33.83
CA ASN A 536 30.98 10.10 34.78
C ASN A 536 31.60 9.72 36.16
N LYS A 537 31.58 8.41 36.48
CA LYS A 537 32.18 7.82 37.69
C LYS A 537 33.60 7.30 37.48
N GLY A 538 34.22 7.60 36.33
CA GLY A 538 35.61 7.26 36.02
C GLY A 538 35.86 5.90 35.38
N ALA A 539 34.82 5.14 35.01
CA ALA A 539 35.01 3.86 34.32
C ALA A 539 35.60 4.04 32.91
N ALA A 540 36.56 3.20 32.56
CA ALA A 540 37.23 3.25 31.27
C ALA A 540 36.30 2.75 30.12
N LEU A 541 36.15 3.57 29.07
CA LEU A 541 35.28 3.27 27.93
C LEU A 541 35.57 1.93 27.24
N PRO A 542 36.85 1.51 26.99
CA PRO A 542 37.12 0.21 26.42
C PRO A 542 36.61 -0.96 27.26
N ALA A 543 36.62 -0.84 28.58
CA ALA A 543 36.10 -1.88 29.48
C ALA A 543 34.58 -1.99 29.39
N LEU A 544 33.87 -0.86 29.27
CA LEU A 544 32.42 -0.83 29.04
C LEU A 544 32.03 -1.49 27.70
N PHE A 545 32.82 -1.32 26.66
CA PHE A 545 32.59 -1.94 25.37
C PHE A 545 32.94 -3.44 25.32
N ALA A 546 33.72 -3.92 26.26
CA ALA A 546 34.16 -5.32 26.34
C ALA A 546 33.28 -6.20 27.22
N ILE A 547 32.21 -5.69 27.83
CA ILE A 547 31.34 -6.52 28.70
C ILE A 547 30.61 -7.59 27.87
N PRO A 548 30.51 -8.85 28.37
CA PRO A 548 29.79 -9.93 27.68
C PRO A 548 28.33 -9.62 27.39
N ALA A 549 27.66 -8.89 28.27
CA ALA A 549 26.26 -8.51 28.10
C ALA A 549 26.02 -7.66 26.83
N ARG A 550 27.01 -6.88 26.38
CA ARG A 550 26.92 -6.09 25.13
C ARG A 550 26.85 -7.00 23.89
N GLU A 551 27.62 -8.07 23.85
CA GLU A 551 27.55 -9.04 22.74
C GLU A 551 26.19 -9.73 22.72
N ARG A 552 25.69 -10.12 23.90
CA ARG A 552 24.36 -10.70 24.03
C ARG A 552 23.24 -9.74 23.62
N LEU A 553 23.39 -8.47 23.88
CA LEU A 553 22.47 -7.42 23.43
C LEU A 553 22.39 -7.38 21.89
N GLY A 554 23.51 -7.47 21.18
CA GLY A 554 23.54 -7.53 19.71
C GLY A 554 22.81 -8.74 19.12
N TRP A 555 22.77 -9.86 19.87
CA TRP A 555 22.03 -11.07 19.48
C TRP A 555 20.56 -11.08 19.93
N ALA A 556 20.14 -10.16 20.78
CA ALA A 556 18.80 -10.15 21.38
C ALA A 556 17.67 -10.07 20.33
N LYS A 557 17.90 -9.40 19.18
CA LYS A 557 16.93 -9.33 18.10
C LYS A 557 16.56 -10.69 17.47
N TYR A 558 17.37 -11.72 17.68
CA TYR A 558 17.16 -13.08 17.15
C TYR A 558 16.53 -14.04 18.18
N ALA A 559 16.13 -13.55 19.36
CA ALA A 559 15.41 -14.37 20.33
C ALA A 559 14.07 -14.85 19.76
N ALA A 560 13.67 -16.09 20.10
CA ALA A 560 12.40 -16.64 19.64
C ALA A 560 11.20 -15.82 20.16
N ALA A 561 10.06 -15.90 19.45
CA ALA A 561 8.88 -15.10 19.77
C ALA A 561 8.33 -15.37 21.18
N GLU A 562 8.47 -16.61 21.69
CA GLU A 562 8.01 -16.99 23.02
C GLU A 562 9.02 -16.65 24.13
N GLU A 563 10.28 -16.39 23.78
CA GLU A 563 11.40 -16.29 24.73
C GLU A 563 11.99 -14.87 24.84
N TYR A 564 11.68 -13.96 23.89
CA TYR A 564 12.36 -12.66 23.84
C TYR A 564 12.21 -11.85 25.14
N ALA A 565 11.04 -11.90 25.78
CA ALA A 565 10.82 -11.12 27.00
C ALA A 565 11.73 -11.56 28.15
N ALA A 566 11.89 -12.90 28.35
CA ALA A 566 12.78 -13.46 29.36
C ALA A 566 14.25 -13.22 29.00
N ASN A 567 14.61 -13.36 27.71
CA ASN A 567 15.96 -13.08 27.21
C ASN A 567 16.35 -11.62 27.47
N TYR A 568 15.48 -10.66 27.17
CA TYR A 568 15.75 -9.23 27.36
C TYR A 568 15.90 -8.87 28.84
N GLN A 569 15.09 -9.47 29.72
CA GLN A 569 15.22 -9.29 31.19
C GLN A 569 16.57 -9.82 31.69
N GLN A 570 17.01 -10.97 31.19
CA GLN A 570 18.29 -11.54 31.56
C GLN A 570 19.45 -10.64 31.10
N VAL A 571 19.44 -10.19 29.84
CA VAL A 571 20.47 -9.27 29.31
C VAL A 571 20.51 -7.96 30.11
N HIS A 572 19.34 -7.42 30.46
CA HIS A 572 19.22 -6.22 31.31
C HIS A 572 19.91 -6.42 32.66
N ALA A 573 19.60 -7.48 33.38
CA ALA A 573 20.19 -7.76 34.69
C ALA A 573 21.73 -8.00 34.61
N GLU A 574 22.19 -8.65 33.54
CA GLU A 574 23.63 -8.84 33.32
C GLU A 574 24.36 -7.52 33.02
N MET A 575 23.77 -6.61 32.25
CA MET A 575 24.33 -5.29 32.01
C MET A 575 24.45 -4.50 33.32
N ASP A 576 23.40 -4.50 34.13
CA ASP A 576 23.40 -3.82 35.45
C ASP A 576 24.54 -4.34 36.34
N GLY A 577 24.68 -5.65 36.46
CA GLY A 577 25.73 -6.29 37.26
C GLY A 577 27.13 -6.01 36.76
N GLN A 578 27.38 -6.23 35.46
CA GLN A 578 28.72 -6.10 34.88
C GLN A 578 29.21 -4.62 34.87
N ILE A 579 28.32 -3.67 34.61
CA ILE A 579 28.68 -2.24 34.64
C ILE A 579 28.86 -1.74 36.08
N ALA A 580 28.04 -2.20 37.04
CA ALA A 580 28.25 -1.87 38.45
C ALA A 580 29.61 -2.35 38.98
N ASP A 581 30.03 -3.57 38.57
CA ASP A 581 31.36 -4.09 38.93
C ASP A 581 32.51 -3.24 38.34
N LEU A 582 32.38 -2.74 37.12
CA LEU A 582 33.37 -1.84 36.51
C LEU A 582 33.43 -0.49 37.21
N VAL A 583 32.29 0.07 37.62
CA VAL A 583 32.24 1.32 38.39
C VAL A 583 32.90 1.16 39.75
N LYS A 584 32.66 0.04 40.43
CA LYS A 584 33.28 -0.27 41.72
C LYS A 584 34.80 -0.36 41.60
N LYS A 585 35.35 -1.06 40.60
CA LYS A 585 36.78 -1.16 40.33
C LYS A 585 37.39 0.22 40.04
N ALA A 586 36.74 1.05 39.22
CA ALA A 586 37.21 2.41 38.94
C ALA A 586 37.28 3.30 40.19
N GLY A 587 36.37 3.09 41.16
CA GLY A 587 36.41 3.79 42.44
C GLY A 587 37.46 3.26 43.43
N GLU A 588 37.91 2.00 43.26
CA GLU A 588 39.01 1.41 44.07
C GLU A 588 40.41 1.81 43.53
N ASP A 589 40.51 2.14 42.24
CA ASP A 589 41.73 2.56 41.54
C ASP A 589 41.97 4.10 41.57
N ALA A 590 40.97 4.88 42.01
CA ALA A 590 41.01 6.35 42.11
C ALA A 590 41.39 6.80 43.51
#